data_6c3204a429a617fb1722afce0f9c084b
#
_entry.id   6c3204a429a617fb1722afce0f9c084b
#
_cell.length_a   1.000
_cell.length_b   1.000
_cell.length_c   1.000
_cell.angle_alpha   90.00
_cell.angle_beta   90.00
_cell.angle_gamma   90.00
#
_symmetry.space_group_name_H-M   'P 1'
#
loop_
_entity.id
_entity.type
_entity.pdbx_description
1 polymer ?
#
loop_
_entity_poly.entity_id
_entity_poly.type
_entity_poly.pdbx_seq_one_letter_code
_entity_poly.pdbx_strand_id
1 'polypeptide(L)'
;MKKVLVVLASITLVAASAFAQNANDLNPLAGHHATNPANGNNGNGGDNNGNSDPSNRATPGGSGNLVNHGGPVMNNPKVVCIFWGSIPSSYSSNMQSFRTSSSGIVAHTWMLTQYGVTATNLVGTHADVFDPVPPSSTRVTDAMVQTEVAHTVGFNPANTNTVYEVFIPSGYYSYDGGSTSCGGPNLAYCAYHSSGDGTHLATNVKYSIEPWPSCSGCAVSGWTTNQNANHFMIHESREAFTDPYGTTWWDAAGYEADDKCAWQGLFLSAGFGFQPEYSNSTRTCVN
;
A
#
# COMPACT_ATOMS: atom_id res chain seq x y z
N MET A 1 -39.26 -56.60 16.50
CA MET A 1 -38.09 -56.33 15.64
C MET A 1 -38.06 -54.85 15.31
N LYS A 2 -37.23 -54.06 15.95
CA LYS A 2 -37.07 -52.62 15.68
C LYS A 2 -35.94 -52.44 14.65
N LYS A 3 -36.29 -51.89 13.48
CA LYS A 3 -35.28 -51.55 12.45
C LYS A 3 -34.58 -50.25 12.85
N VAL A 4 -33.27 -50.31 13.03
CA VAL A 4 -32.44 -49.14 13.21
C VAL A 4 -32.02 -48.64 11.85
N LEU A 5 -32.41 -47.41 11.53
CA LEU A 5 -32.02 -46.72 10.29
C LEU A 5 -30.68 -46.00 10.58
N VAL A 6 -29.60 -46.46 9.96
CA VAL A 6 -28.28 -45.79 10.01
C VAL A 6 -28.26 -44.78 8.90
N VAL A 7 -28.29 -43.49 9.23
CA VAL A 7 -28.06 -42.39 8.26
C VAL A 7 -26.56 -42.14 8.18
N LEU A 8 -25.94 -42.55 7.09
CA LEU A 8 -24.57 -42.18 6.74
C LEU A 8 -24.56 -40.73 6.21
N ALA A 9 -24.06 -39.81 7.04
CA ALA A 9 -23.74 -38.46 6.61
C ALA A 9 -22.42 -38.48 5.83
N SER A 10 -22.51 -38.26 4.53
CA SER A 10 -21.33 -38.08 3.69
C SER A 10 -20.74 -36.68 3.96
N ILE A 11 -19.61 -36.63 4.64
CA ILE A 11 -18.82 -35.43 4.79
C ILE A 11 -18.02 -35.24 3.49
N THR A 12 -18.48 -34.35 2.64
CA THR A 12 -17.69 -33.86 1.50
C THR A 12 -16.57 -32.98 2.04
N LEU A 13 -15.36 -33.53 2.06
CA LEU A 13 -14.14 -32.79 2.33
C LEU A 13 -13.89 -31.92 1.10
N VAL A 14 -14.20 -30.61 1.17
CA VAL A 14 -13.73 -29.64 0.20
C VAL A 14 -12.25 -29.46 0.47
N ALA A 15 -11.41 -30.11 -0.32
CA ALA A 15 -9.99 -29.84 -0.34
C ALA A 15 -9.81 -28.41 -0.85
N ALA A 16 -9.51 -27.47 0.04
CA ALA A 16 -8.93 -26.19 -0.34
C ALA A 16 -7.57 -26.53 -0.99
N SER A 17 -7.50 -26.41 -2.31
CA SER A 17 -6.23 -26.43 -3.03
C SER A 17 -5.45 -25.21 -2.57
N ALA A 18 -4.51 -25.41 -1.63
CA ALA A 18 -3.44 -24.45 -1.40
C ALA A 18 -2.65 -24.42 -2.72
N PHE A 19 -2.80 -23.34 -3.48
CA PHE A 19 -1.89 -23.06 -4.57
C PHE A 19 -0.52 -22.85 -3.92
N ALA A 20 0.39 -23.79 -4.11
CA ALA A 20 1.79 -23.59 -3.80
C ALA A 20 2.27 -22.46 -4.73
N GLN A 21 2.44 -21.27 -4.19
CA GLN A 21 3.05 -20.15 -4.90
C GLN A 21 4.47 -20.56 -5.27
N ASN A 22 4.75 -20.53 -6.57
CA ASN A 22 6.11 -20.71 -7.05
C ASN A 22 6.88 -19.45 -6.63
N ALA A 23 7.99 -19.60 -5.93
CA ALA A 23 8.84 -18.49 -5.51
C ALA A 23 9.35 -17.64 -6.70
N ASN A 24 9.18 -18.11 -7.94
CA ASN A 24 9.51 -17.40 -9.17
C ASN A 24 8.40 -16.45 -9.67
N ASP A 25 7.21 -16.50 -9.07
CA ASP A 25 6.04 -15.70 -9.48
C ASP A 25 5.81 -14.49 -8.58
N LEU A 26 6.70 -14.23 -7.62
CA LEU A 26 6.64 -13.05 -6.76
C LEU A 26 7.21 -11.83 -7.49
N ASN A 27 6.53 -10.71 -7.38
CA ASN A 27 7.04 -9.44 -7.88
C ASN A 27 8.32 -9.06 -7.12
N PRO A 28 9.48 -8.90 -7.80
CA PRO A 28 10.75 -8.58 -7.13
C PRO A 28 10.82 -7.17 -6.56
N LEU A 29 9.91 -6.27 -6.97
CA LEU A 29 9.84 -4.88 -6.52
C LEU A 29 8.60 -4.58 -5.67
N ALA A 30 7.74 -5.58 -5.43
CA ALA A 30 6.50 -5.39 -4.69
C ALA A 30 6.72 -4.64 -3.37
N GLY A 31 5.92 -3.63 -3.17
CA GLY A 31 5.75 -3.00 -1.89
C GLY A 31 6.67 -1.83 -1.55
N HIS A 32 7.53 -1.34 -2.42
CA HIS A 32 8.40 -0.22 -2.05
C HIS A 32 8.22 1.01 -2.95
N HIS A 33 7.64 2.07 -2.40
CA HIS A 33 7.67 3.38 -3.03
C HIS A 33 9.08 3.99 -2.97
N ALA A 34 9.79 3.99 -4.09
CA ALA A 34 11.15 4.50 -4.20
C ALA A 34 11.26 6.00 -3.85
N THR A 35 12.45 6.44 -3.47
CA THR A 35 12.75 7.85 -3.20
C THR A 35 12.69 8.70 -4.46
N ASN A 36 12.37 10.00 -4.29
CA ASN A 36 12.32 10.96 -5.39
C ASN A 36 13.70 11.14 -6.06
N PRO A 37 13.88 10.75 -7.33
CA PRO A 37 15.15 10.83 -8.03
C PRO A 37 15.66 12.26 -8.24
N ALA A 38 14.78 13.26 -8.27
CA ALA A 38 15.15 14.67 -8.41
C ALA A 38 15.94 15.21 -7.21
N ASN A 39 15.94 14.52 -6.07
CA ASN A 39 16.60 14.93 -4.84
C ASN A 39 17.93 14.20 -4.58
N GLY A 40 18.50 13.50 -5.56
CA GLY A 40 19.91 13.08 -5.57
C GLY A 40 20.25 11.77 -4.87
N ASN A 41 19.28 10.92 -4.54
CA ASN A 41 19.55 9.54 -4.13
C ASN A 41 19.26 8.59 -5.29
N ASN A 42 20.29 7.85 -5.74
CA ASN A 42 20.22 6.89 -6.85
C ASN A 42 19.34 5.67 -6.52
N GLY A 43 18.03 5.82 -6.63
CA GLY A 43 17.16 4.71 -6.94
C GLY A 43 16.96 4.70 -8.46
N ASN A 44 16.97 3.54 -9.09
CA ASN A 44 16.80 3.33 -10.51
C ASN A 44 15.40 3.81 -10.99
N GLY A 45 15.23 5.12 -11.09
CA GLY A 45 14.00 5.75 -11.59
C GLY A 45 14.36 6.66 -12.76
N GLY A 46 13.67 6.46 -13.87
CA GLY A 46 13.89 7.18 -15.11
C GLY A 46 13.81 8.71 -14.96
N ASP A 47 14.50 9.38 -15.82
CA ASP A 47 14.71 10.82 -15.93
C ASP A 47 13.43 11.64 -15.79
N ASN A 48 13.36 12.45 -14.74
CA ASN A 48 12.24 13.37 -14.53
C ASN A 48 12.69 14.81 -14.53
N ASN A 49 12.44 15.47 -15.65
CA ASN A 49 12.42 16.93 -15.74
C ASN A 49 11.03 17.42 -15.31
N GLY A 50 10.93 17.91 -14.08
CA GLY A 50 9.69 18.48 -13.56
C GLY A 50 9.26 19.71 -14.36
N ASN A 51 8.30 19.53 -15.24
CA ASN A 51 7.55 20.63 -15.83
C ASN A 51 6.05 20.36 -15.64
N SER A 52 5.42 21.21 -14.85
CA SER A 52 4.01 21.17 -14.48
C SER A 52 3.07 21.64 -15.60
N ASP A 53 3.31 21.19 -16.82
CA ASP A 53 2.40 21.42 -17.94
C ASP A 53 1.36 20.29 -17.98
N PRO A 54 0.05 20.59 -17.82
CA PRO A 54 -1.01 19.58 -17.88
C PRO A 54 -1.10 18.84 -19.22
N SER A 55 -0.42 19.33 -20.25
CA SER A 55 -0.33 18.68 -21.56
C SER A 55 0.82 17.68 -21.67
N ASN A 56 1.76 17.68 -20.70
CA ASN A 56 2.91 16.79 -20.69
C ASN A 56 2.55 15.53 -19.91
N ARG A 57 1.98 14.55 -20.58
CA ARG A 57 1.74 13.22 -20.02
C ARG A 57 3.08 12.62 -19.63
N ALA A 58 3.27 12.41 -18.33
CA ALA A 58 4.47 11.80 -17.81
C ALA A 58 4.75 10.45 -18.50
N THR A 59 6.02 10.20 -18.82
CA THR A 59 6.43 8.91 -19.39
C THR A 59 6.44 7.88 -18.28
N PRO A 60 5.60 6.85 -18.31
CA PRO A 60 5.57 5.82 -17.26
C PRO A 60 6.93 5.13 -17.12
N GLY A 61 7.28 4.80 -15.87
CA GLY A 61 8.41 3.92 -15.58
C GLY A 61 8.18 2.47 -16.01
N GLY A 62 9.15 1.62 -15.79
CA GLY A 62 9.03 0.19 -16.03
C GLY A 62 9.00 -0.20 -17.51
N SER A 63 8.36 -1.32 -17.84
CA SER A 63 8.37 -1.93 -19.18
C SER A 63 6.98 -2.40 -19.62
N GLY A 64 6.37 -1.65 -20.54
CA GLY A 64 5.10 -2.05 -21.15
C GLY A 64 3.89 -1.92 -20.19
N ASN A 65 2.84 -2.68 -20.46
CA ASN A 65 1.64 -2.74 -19.64
C ASN A 65 1.84 -3.66 -18.42
N LEU A 66 1.05 -3.42 -17.39
CA LEU A 66 0.90 -4.39 -16.30
C LEU A 66 0.27 -5.67 -16.83
N VAL A 67 0.74 -6.79 -16.33
CA VAL A 67 0.25 -8.14 -16.66
C VAL A 67 -0.34 -8.75 -15.40
N ASN A 68 -1.48 -9.42 -15.54
CA ASN A 68 -2.05 -10.20 -14.45
C ASN A 68 -1.34 -11.55 -14.37
N HIS A 69 -0.65 -11.79 -13.28
CA HIS A 69 0.10 -13.03 -13.02
C HIS A 69 -0.75 -14.11 -12.34
N GLY A 70 -2.05 -13.88 -12.16
CA GLY A 70 -3.01 -14.88 -11.69
C GLY A 70 -3.29 -14.86 -10.19
N GLY A 71 -2.66 -13.98 -9.44
CA GLY A 71 -2.95 -13.77 -8.03
C GLY A 71 -4.31 -13.06 -7.82
N PRO A 72 -4.78 -12.95 -6.57
CA PRO A 72 -6.03 -12.29 -6.25
C PRO A 72 -5.87 -10.76 -6.21
N VAL A 73 -6.94 -10.04 -6.48
CA VAL A 73 -7.11 -8.62 -6.18
C VAL A 73 -8.06 -8.43 -4.98
N MET A 74 -7.97 -7.28 -4.33
CA MET A 74 -8.92 -6.93 -3.26
C MET A 74 -10.14 -6.24 -3.86
N ASN A 75 -11.25 -6.96 -4.01
CA ASN A 75 -12.48 -6.36 -4.45
C ASN A 75 -13.27 -5.75 -3.27
N ASN A 76 -13.73 -4.51 -3.41
CA ASN A 76 -14.35 -3.71 -2.35
C ASN A 76 -13.45 -3.57 -1.10
N PRO A 77 -12.17 -3.15 -1.28
CA PRO A 77 -11.21 -3.05 -0.20
C PRO A 77 -11.64 -2.03 0.86
N LYS A 78 -11.08 -2.21 2.06
CA LYS A 78 -11.19 -1.29 3.18
C LYS A 78 -9.80 -0.87 3.64
N VAL A 79 -9.72 0.31 4.22
CA VAL A 79 -8.50 0.86 4.81
C VAL A 79 -8.77 1.16 6.28
N VAL A 80 -7.89 0.71 7.14
CA VAL A 80 -7.86 1.03 8.57
C VAL A 80 -6.54 1.71 8.86
N CYS A 81 -6.58 2.92 9.41
CA CYS A 81 -5.39 3.63 9.82
C CYS A 81 -5.00 3.21 11.25
N ILE A 82 -3.73 2.90 11.46
CA ILE A 82 -3.12 2.64 12.76
C ILE A 82 -2.11 3.77 13.01
N PHE A 83 -2.42 4.64 13.94
CA PHE A 83 -1.56 5.76 14.33
C PHE A 83 -0.73 5.33 15.54
N TRP A 84 0.51 4.92 15.31
CA TRP A 84 1.38 4.31 16.31
C TRP A 84 2.30 5.33 16.98
N GLY A 85 2.11 5.55 18.27
CA GLY A 85 2.84 6.53 19.06
C GLY A 85 2.27 7.95 18.98
N SER A 86 3.13 8.94 19.21
CA SER A 86 2.70 10.36 19.27
C SER A 86 2.52 10.98 17.89
N ILE A 87 1.41 10.71 17.25
CA ILE A 87 1.01 11.32 15.98
C ILE A 87 0.17 12.57 16.25
N PRO A 88 0.50 13.75 15.68
CA PRO A 88 -0.32 14.96 15.82
C PRO A 88 -1.75 14.73 15.32
N SER A 89 -2.75 15.21 16.08
CA SER A 89 -4.16 15.06 15.71
C SER A 89 -4.53 15.70 14.37
N SER A 90 -3.85 16.78 13.98
CA SER A 90 -4.02 17.41 12.67
C SER A 90 -3.54 16.51 11.51
N TYR A 91 -2.53 15.67 11.76
CA TYR A 91 -2.04 14.70 10.77
C TYR A 91 -3.01 13.52 10.68
N SER A 92 -3.35 12.88 11.79
CA SER A 92 -4.26 11.73 11.78
C SER A 92 -5.64 12.09 11.23
N SER A 93 -6.20 13.25 11.62
CA SER A 93 -7.47 13.74 11.05
C SER A 93 -7.39 14.02 9.56
N ASN A 94 -6.24 14.45 9.04
CA ASN A 94 -6.04 14.65 7.60
C ASN A 94 -6.07 13.32 6.86
N MET A 95 -5.37 12.28 7.33
CA MET A 95 -5.36 10.94 6.72
C MET A 95 -6.77 10.32 6.72
N GLN A 96 -7.48 10.42 7.84
CA GLN A 96 -8.88 9.97 7.95
C GLN A 96 -9.81 10.72 6.98
N SER A 97 -9.65 12.04 6.89
CA SER A 97 -10.44 12.89 5.98
C SER A 97 -10.12 12.59 4.53
N PHE A 98 -8.85 12.36 4.18
CA PHE A 98 -8.42 11.96 2.85
C PHE A 98 -9.09 10.66 2.42
N ARG A 99 -8.99 9.61 3.22
CA ARG A 99 -9.60 8.30 2.95
C ARG A 99 -11.12 8.38 2.78
N THR A 100 -11.82 9.25 3.53
CA THR A 100 -13.28 9.35 3.52
C THR A 100 -13.83 10.40 2.57
N SER A 101 -13.01 11.31 2.07
CA SER A 101 -13.43 12.34 1.12
C SER A 101 -13.83 11.71 -0.23
N SER A 102 -14.75 12.35 -0.94
CA SER A 102 -15.13 11.92 -2.30
C SER A 102 -13.93 11.91 -3.25
N SER A 103 -13.06 12.92 -3.14
CA SER A 103 -11.82 12.98 -3.94
C SER A 103 -10.87 11.82 -3.62
N GLY A 104 -10.67 11.50 -2.32
CA GLY A 104 -9.85 10.37 -1.89
C GLY A 104 -10.43 9.03 -2.35
N ILE A 105 -11.73 8.79 -2.18
CA ILE A 105 -12.38 7.55 -2.63
C ILE A 105 -12.24 7.40 -4.14
N VAL A 106 -12.50 8.44 -4.92
CA VAL A 106 -12.36 8.42 -6.38
C VAL A 106 -10.91 8.12 -6.76
N ALA A 107 -9.95 8.84 -6.16
CA ALA A 107 -8.54 8.64 -6.43
C ALA A 107 -8.07 7.22 -6.09
N HIS A 108 -8.57 6.62 -5.01
CA HIS A 108 -8.23 5.24 -4.63
C HIS A 108 -8.87 4.17 -5.52
N THR A 109 -9.86 4.48 -6.33
CA THR A 109 -10.68 3.41 -6.91
C THR A 109 -11.03 3.54 -8.39
N TRP A 110 -11.05 4.77 -8.93
CA TRP A 110 -11.64 5.00 -10.26
C TRP A 110 -10.91 4.29 -11.41
N MET A 111 -9.57 4.26 -11.37
CA MET A 111 -8.78 3.57 -12.39
C MET A 111 -8.63 2.07 -12.14
N LEU A 112 -8.80 1.63 -10.90
CA LEU A 112 -8.55 0.25 -10.50
C LEU A 112 -9.54 -0.75 -11.10
N THR A 113 -10.67 -0.29 -11.63
CA THR A 113 -11.67 -1.16 -12.27
C THR A 113 -11.10 -1.96 -13.43
N GLN A 114 -10.12 -1.40 -14.17
CA GLN A 114 -9.42 -2.13 -15.22
C GLN A 114 -8.56 -3.29 -14.68
N TYR A 115 -8.19 -3.22 -13.41
CA TYR A 115 -7.40 -4.25 -12.71
C TYR A 115 -8.27 -5.18 -11.85
N GLY A 116 -9.61 -5.03 -11.91
CA GLY A 116 -10.56 -5.90 -11.21
C GLY A 116 -10.93 -5.43 -9.81
N VAL A 117 -10.53 -4.23 -9.40
CA VAL A 117 -10.86 -3.65 -8.09
C VAL A 117 -12.01 -2.65 -8.24
N THR A 118 -13.00 -2.74 -7.36
CA THR A 118 -14.10 -1.77 -7.27
C THR A 118 -14.37 -1.45 -5.81
N ALA A 119 -14.54 -0.18 -5.48
CA ALA A 119 -15.00 0.25 -4.16
C ALA A 119 -15.72 1.60 -4.26
N THR A 120 -16.70 1.79 -3.39
CA THR A 120 -17.42 3.05 -3.24
C THR A 120 -17.23 3.66 -1.86
N ASN A 121 -16.60 2.92 -0.96
CA ASN A 121 -16.34 3.31 0.42
C ASN A 121 -15.14 2.51 0.95
N LEU A 122 -14.12 3.20 1.43
CA LEU A 122 -12.91 2.59 2.00
C LEU A 122 -13.01 2.35 3.52
N VAL A 123 -14.03 2.87 4.18
CA VAL A 123 -14.24 2.65 5.61
C VAL A 123 -14.94 1.32 5.85
N GLY A 124 -14.30 0.47 6.65
CA GLY A 124 -14.85 -0.81 7.08
C GLY A 124 -15.59 -0.74 8.41
N THR A 125 -15.89 -1.89 8.97
CA THR A 125 -16.47 -2.02 10.33
C THR A 125 -15.43 -1.87 11.43
N HIS A 126 -14.14 -2.05 11.12
CA HIS A 126 -13.05 -1.82 12.06
C HIS A 126 -12.74 -0.34 12.15
N ALA A 127 -12.72 0.18 13.37
CA ALA A 127 -12.35 1.58 13.61
C ALA A 127 -10.83 1.78 13.44
N ASP A 128 -10.43 3.03 13.14
CA ASP A 128 -9.03 3.39 13.20
C ASP A 128 -8.47 3.25 14.62
N VAL A 129 -7.19 2.94 14.71
CA VAL A 129 -6.51 2.69 15.96
C VAL A 129 -5.56 3.84 16.28
N PHE A 130 -5.57 4.25 17.53
CA PHE A 130 -4.62 5.22 18.08
C PHE A 130 -3.87 4.52 19.23
N ASP A 131 -2.69 3.96 18.93
CA ASP A 131 -1.84 3.40 19.98
C ASP A 131 -0.89 4.50 20.49
N PRO A 132 -1.04 4.94 21.75
CA PRO A 132 -0.18 5.98 22.32
C PRO A 132 1.22 5.47 22.69
N VAL A 133 1.42 4.15 22.72
CA VAL A 133 2.72 3.56 23.06
C VAL A 133 3.59 3.58 21.82
N PRO A 134 4.70 4.35 21.81
CA PRO A 134 5.53 4.46 20.61
C PRO A 134 6.28 3.15 20.32
N PRO A 135 6.76 2.97 19.08
CA PRO A 135 7.67 1.87 18.76
C PRO A 135 8.83 1.80 19.76
N SER A 136 9.23 0.60 20.16
CA SER A 136 10.28 0.37 21.15
C SER A 136 11.70 0.79 20.67
N SER A 137 11.84 1.11 19.39
CA SER A 137 13.06 1.59 18.75
C SER A 137 12.74 2.65 17.71
N THR A 138 13.62 3.64 17.52
CA THR A 138 13.52 4.60 16.41
C THR A 138 13.67 3.93 15.05
N ARG A 139 14.39 2.81 14.98
CA ARG A 139 14.41 1.90 13.84
C ARG A 139 13.27 0.90 13.96
N VAL A 140 12.20 1.10 13.20
CA VAL A 140 11.04 0.24 13.16
C VAL A 140 11.25 -0.82 12.08
N THR A 141 11.42 -2.08 12.48
CA THR A 141 11.58 -3.19 11.54
C THR A 141 10.23 -3.66 11.03
N ASP A 142 10.20 -4.34 9.89
CA ASP A 142 8.99 -4.91 9.33
C ASP A 142 8.29 -5.87 10.33
N ALA A 143 9.04 -6.72 11.04
CA ALA A 143 8.50 -7.57 12.10
C ALA A 143 7.81 -6.78 13.24
N MET A 144 8.30 -5.57 13.56
CA MET A 144 7.65 -4.69 14.54
C MET A 144 6.33 -4.13 13.98
N VAL A 145 6.29 -3.75 12.70
CA VAL A 145 5.06 -3.29 12.03
C VAL A 145 4.00 -4.39 12.05
N GLN A 146 4.35 -5.60 11.64
CA GLN A 146 3.45 -6.74 11.67
C GLN A 146 2.95 -7.06 13.09
N THR A 147 3.84 -6.97 14.08
CA THR A 147 3.48 -7.17 15.50
C THR A 147 2.51 -6.09 15.98
N GLU A 148 2.70 -4.84 15.55
CA GLU A 148 1.77 -3.74 15.90
C GLU A 148 0.40 -3.96 15.27
N VAL A 149 0.32 -4.36 14.01
CA VAL A 149 -0.97 -4.74 13.39
C VAL A 149 -1.62 -5.88 14.18
N ALA A 150 -0.87 -6.94 14.50
CA ALA A 150 -1.40 -8.07 15.28
C ALA A 150 -1.85 -7.66 16.69
N HIS A 151 -1.15 -6.72 17.33
CA HIS A 151 -1.50 -6.18 18.65
C HIS A 151 -2.82 -5.41 18.60
N THR A 152 -3.02 -4.58 17.59
CA THR A 152 -4.14 -3.64 17.52
C THR A 152 -5.41 -4.24 16.94
N VAL A 153 -5.31 -5.15 15.97
CA VAL A 153 -6.47 -5.73 15.27
C VAL A 153 -6.54 -7.26 15.36
N GLY A 154 -5.56 -7.89 15.99
CA GLY A 154 -5.43 -9.34 16.12
C GLY A 154 -4.54 -9.97 15.06
N PHE A 155 -3.92 -11.09 15.39
CA PHE A 155 -3.00 -11.83 14.51
C PHE A 155 -3.64 -12.23 13.17
N ASN A 156 -4.91 -12.60 13.18
CA ASN A 156 -5.68 -13.01 12.01
C ASN A 156 -7.10 -12.41 12.07
N PRO A 157 -7.24 -11.12 11.76
CA PRO A 157 -8.54 -10.46 11.77
C PRO A 157 -9.49 -11.08 10.72
N ALA A 158 -10.78 -11.11 11.05
CA ALA A 158 -11.79 -11.76 10.22
C ALA A 158 -11.96 -11.11 8.82
N ASN A 159 -11.63 -9.83 8.69
CA ASN A 159 -11.77 -9.11 7.41
C ASN A 159 -10.48 -9.19 6.59
N THR A 160 -10.42 -10.12 5.65
CA THR A 160 -9.29 -10.28 4.73
C THR A 160 -9.26 -9.24 3.60
N ASN A 161 -10.27 -8.38 3.52
CA ASN A 161 -10.38 -7.35 2.48
C ASN A 161 -10.04 -5.94 3.01
N THR A 162 -9.16 -5.89 4.02
CA THR A 162 -8.68 -4.65 4.63
C THR A 162 -7.17 -4.53 4.49
N VAL A 163 -6.70 -3.33 4.16
CA VAL A 163 -5.30 -2.90 4.33
C VAL A 163 -5.21 -2.12 5.64
N TYR A 164 -4.20 -2.43 6.44
CA TYR A 164 -3.89 -1.75 7.68
C TYR A 164 -2.71 -0.81 7.47
N GLU A 165 -2.97 0.48 7.40
CA GLU A 165 -1.95 1.50 7.17
C GLU A 165 -1.37 1.99 8.48
N VAL A 166 -0.11 1.68 8.73
CA VAL A 166 0.61 1.97 9.98
C VAL A 166 1.42 3.24 9.83
N PHE A 167 0.97 4.31 10.45
CA PHE A 167 1.67 5.59 10.50
C PHE A 167 2.61 5.65 11.71
N ILE A 168 3.90 5.92 11.47
CA ILE A 168 4.89 6.10 12.54
C ILE A 168 5.25 7.59 12.71
N PRO A 169 5.56 8.04 13.96
CA PRO A 169 5.76 9.46 14.22
C PRO A 169 7.10 10.00 13.68
N SER A 170 7.21 11.30 13.64
CA SER A 170 8.47 11.98 13.32
C SER A 170 9.59 11.54 14.27
N GLY A 171 10.79 11.34 13.73
CA GLY A 171 11.96 10.84 14.46
C GLY A 171 12.11 9.32 14.46
N TYR A 172 11.14 8.60 13.88
CA TYR A 172 11.22 7.17 13.60
C TYR A 172 11.39 6.93 12.11
N TYR A 173 11.97 5.80 11.75
CA TYR A 173 12.10 5.35 10.37
C TYR A 173 11.85 3.85 10.25
N SER A 174 11.28 3.42 9.16
CA SER A 174 11.13 1.99 8.88
C SER A 174 12.41 1.40 8.28
N TYR A 175 12.62 0.12 8.52
CA TYR A 175 13.77 -0.64 8.05
C TYR A 175 13.29 -1.97 7.49
N ASP A 176 13.67 -2.23 6.25
CA ASP A 176 13.45 -3.50 5.58
C ASP A 176 14.63 -3.88 4.70
N GLY A 177 15.06 -5.15 4.79
CA GLY A 177 16.08 -5.74 3.93
C GLY A 177 17.44 -5.02 3.84
N GLY A 178 17.81 -4.15 4.82
CA GLY A 178 19.01 -3.32 4.78
C GLY A 178 18.76 -1.88 4.31
N SER A 179 17.59 -1.59 3.80
CA SER A 179 17.12 -0.28 3.35
C SER A 179 16.30 0.42 4.43
N THR A 180 16.21 1.74 4.36
CA THR A 180 15.43 2.54 5.32
C THR A 180 14.58 3.58 4.63
N SER A 181 13.52 4.00 5.33
CA SER A 181 12.74 5.17 4.95
C SER A 181 13.38 6.48 5.42
N CYS A 182 12.63 7.56 5.25
CA CYS A 182 12.98 8.91 5.68
C CYS A 182 13.43 8.94 7.15
N GLY A 183 14.60 9.53 7.41
CA GLY A 183 15.21 9.58 8.74
C GLY A 183 16.22 8.47 9.04
N GLY A 184 16.26 7.42 8.25
CA GLY A 184 17.23 6.34 8.38
C GLY A 184 18.52 6.55 7.59
N PRO A 185 19.57 5.75 7.85
CA PRO A 185 20.90 5.96 7.28
C PRO A 185 21.03 5.55 5.80
N ASN A 186 20.21 4.61 5.35
CA ASN A 186 20.24 4.05 3.98
C ASN A 186 18.90 4.31 3.32
N LEU A 187 18.55 5.59 3.13
CA LEU A 187 17.29 5.99 2.52
C LEU A 187 17.15 5.40 1.11
N ALA A 188 16.15 4.55 0.91
CA ALA A 188 15.89 3.88 -0.36
C ALA A 188 14.42 3.91 -0.76
N TYR A 189 13.51 4.10 0.18
CA TYR A 189 12.07 4.15 -0.07
C TYR A 189 11.38 5.18 0.87
N CYS A 190 10.13 5.50 0.60
CA CYS A 190 9.35 6.44 1.40
C CYS A 190 8.24 5.75 2.19
N ALA A 191 7.60 4.76 1.61
CA ALA A 191 6.60 3.89 2.19
C ALA A 191 6.73 2.50 1.56
N TYR A 192 5.99 1.51 2.04
CA TYR A 192 5.80 0.22 1.38
C TYR A 192 4.54 -0.48 1.89
N HIS A 193 4.00 -1.38 1.07
CA HIS A 193 2.97 -2.32 1.49
C HIS A 193 3.48 -3.77 1.47
N SER A 194 2.82 -4.65 2.21
CA SER A 194 3.14 -6.08 2.24
C SER A 194 1.99 -6.90 2.81
N SER A 195 2.21 -8.19 2.94
CA SER A 195 1.33 -9.11 3.68
C SER A 195 2.09 -9.78 4.82
N GLY A 196 1.35 -10.32 5.80
CA GLY A 196 1.94 -10.94 6.98
C GLY A 196 2.87 -12.13 6.63
N ASP A 197 3.91 -12.32 7.44
CA ASP A 197 4.94 -13.35 7.26
C ASP A 197 4.54 -14.74 7.81
N GLY A 198 3.36 -14.85 8.42
CA GLY A 198 2.87 -16.05 9.10
C GLY A 198 3.44 -16.26 10.51
N THR A 199 4.39 -15.43 10.94
CA THR A 199 5.01 -15.51 12.27
C THR A 199 4.54 -14.37 13.17
N HIS A 200 4.60 -13.14 12.68
CA HIS A 200 4.21 -11.93 13.41
C HIS A 200 2.77 -11.52 13.10
N LEU A 201 2.35 -11.80 11.86
CA LEU A 201 1.02 -11.52 11.34
C LEU A 201 0.62 -12.63 10.37
N ALA A 202 -0.67 -13.00 10.30
CA ALA A 202 -1.13 -14.03 9.38
C ALA A 202 -0.92 -13.61 7.91
N THR A 203 -0.57 -14.55 7.04
CA THR A 203 -0.18 -14.31 5.64
C THR A 203 -1.30 -13.69 4.78
N ASN A 204 -2.55 -13.77 5.21
CA ASN A 204 -3.70 -13.18 4.52
C ASN A 204 -4.01 -11.74 4.94
N VAL A 205 -3.26 -11.16 5.88
CA VAL A 205 -3.43 -9.79 6.35
C VAL A 205 -2.50 -8.86 5.56
N LYS A 206 -3.05 -7.81 4.98
CA LYS A 206 -2.31 -6.79 4.23
C LYS A 206 -2.10 -5.55 5.07
N TYR A 207 -0.93 -4.97 4.96
CA TYR A 207 -0.58 -3.73 5.65
C TYR A 207 0.32 -2.86 4.78
N SER A 208 0.39 -1.59 5.13
CA SER A 208 1.41 -0.66 4.67
C SER A 208 2.10 -0.02 5.86
N ILE A 209 3.28 0.51 5.65
CA ILE A 209 3.98 1.37 6.59
C ILE A 209 4.15 2.76 5.98
N GLU A 210 3.72 3.77 6.73
CA GLU A 210 3.70 5.18 6.35
C GLU A 210 4.65 5.99 7.25
N PRO A 211 5.95 6.02 6.96
CA PRO A 211 6.91 6.81 7.71
C PRO A 211 6.67 8.31 7.52
N TRP A 212 7.08 9.10 8.50
CA TRP A 212 6.94 10.55 8.47
C TRP A 212 7.75 11.18 7.32
N PRO A 213 7.13 11.76 6.27
CA PRO A 213 7.82 12.15 5.03
C PRO A 213 8.44 13.54 5.14
N SER A 214 9.44 13.73 5.99
CA SER A 214 10.07 15.03 6.24
C SER A 214 11.43 15.26 5.55
N CYS A 215 12.02 14.23 4.95
CA CYS A 215 13.29 14.36 4.25
C CYS A 215 13.12 14.68 2.76
N SER A 216 14.14 15.28 2.15
CA SER A 216 14.10 15.71 0.75
C SER A 216 13.82 14.56 -0.24
N GLY A 217 14.26 13.32 0.08
CA GLY A 217 14.01 12.14 -0.76
C GLY A 217 12.55 11.67 -0.74
N CYS A 218 11.74 12.13 0.23
CA CYS A 218 10.33 11.73 0.39
C CYS A 218 9.39 12.95 0.48
N ALA A 219 9.79 14.08 -0.05
CA ALA A 219 8.98 15.29 -0.02
C ALA A 219 8.94 15.98 -1.39
N VAL A 220 7.77 16.49 -1.75
CA VAL A 220 7.55 17.36 -2.90
C VAL A 220 7.77 18.80 -2.46
N SER A 221 8.55 19.55 -3.22
CA SER A 221 8.83 20.96 -2.90
C SER A 221 7.53 21.78 -2.85
N GLY A 222 7.33 22.51 -1.77
CA GLY A 222 6.15 23.33 -1.54
C GLY A 222 4.93 22.58 -1.00
N TRP A 223 4.99 21.26 -0.84
CA TRP A 223 3.93 20.48 -0.19
C TRP A 223 4.13 20.42 1.32
N THR A 224 3.02 20.39 2.05
CA THR A 224 3.03 20.09 3.48
C THR A 224 3.31 18.61 3.73
N THR A 225 3.70 18.28 4.97
CA THR A 225 3.87 16.88 5.40
C THR A 225 2.61 16.04 5.16
N ASN A 226 1.43 16.61 5.45
CA ASN A 226 0.16 15.92 5.22
C ASN A 226 -0.06 15.60 3.73
N GLN A 227 0.24 16.55 2.84
CA GLN A 227 0.10 16.35 1.40
C GLN A 227 1.08 15.30 0.86
N ASN A 228 2.31 15.29 1.39
CA ASN A 228 3.26 14.23 1.06
C ASN A 228 2.78 12.86 1.57
N ALA A 229 2.24 12.79 2.78
CA ALA A 229 1.69 11.54 3.32
C ALA A 229 0.45 11.06 2.57
N ASN A 230 -0.41 11.97 2.09
CA ASN A 230 -1.58 11.57 1.31
C ASN A 230 -1.21 10.81 0.04
N HIS A 231 -0.17 11.26 -0.69
CA HIS A 231 0.18 10.57 -1.93
C HIS A 231 0.87 9.22 -1.68
N PHE A 232 1.57 9.03 -0.56
CA PHE A 232 2.08 7.70 -0.18
C PHE A 232 0.94 6.77 0.22
N MET A 233 0.04 7.24 1.08
CA MET A 233 -1.14 6.49 1.47
C MET A 233 -1.94 5.98 0.26
N ILE A 234 -2.13 6.81 -0.78
CA ILE A 234 -2.86 6.40 -1.97
C ILE A 234 -2.06 5.42 -2.82
N HIS A 235 -0.74 5.59 -2.92
CA HIS A 235 0.16 4.71 -3.63
C HIS A 235 0.10 3.30 -3.04
N GLU A 236 0.42 3.17 -1.76
CA GLU A 236 0.47 1.86 -1.09
C GLU A 236 -0.90 1.18 -1.02
N SER A 237 -1.97 1.94 -0.78
CA SER A 237 -3.33 1.41 -0.82
C SER A 237 -3.67 0.81 -2.18
N ARG A 238 -3.43 1.52 -3.27
CA ARG A 238 -3.80 1.07 -4.63
C ARG A 238 -3.02 -0.16 -5.05
N GLU A 239 -1.72 -0.21 -4.74
CA GLU A 239 -0.90 -1.38 -5.00
C GLU A 239 -1.34 -2.58 -4.16
N ALA A 240 -1.57 -2.38 -2.85
CA ALA A 240 -2.14 -3.43 -2.01
C ALA A 240 -3.51 -3.92 -2.51
N PHE A 241 -4.32 -3.08 -3.17
CA PHE A 241 -5.60 -3.51 -3.72
C PHE A 241 -5.44 -4.33 -5.00
N THR A 242 -4.50 -3.99 -5.85
CA THR A 242 -4.27 -4.64 -7.15
C THR A 242 -3.31 -5.81 -7.06
N ASP A 243 -2.37 -5.77 -6.13
CA ASP A 243 -1.35 -6.82 -5.93
C ASP A 243 -1.08 -7.11 -4.43
N PRO A 244 -2.08 -7.58 -3.68
CA PRO A 244 -1.99 -7.72 -2.22
C PRO A 244 -0.92 -8.69 -1.72
N TYR A 245 -0.30 -9.47 -2.60
CA TYR A 245 0.68 -10.50 -2.26
C TYR A 245 1.90 -10.54 -3.19
N GLY A 246 2.11 -9.54 -4.04
CA GLY A 246 3.17 -9.53 -5.04
C GLY A 246 3.00 -10.61 -6.12
N THR A 247 1.75 -10.97 -6.46
CA THR A 247 1.45 -12.10 -7.37
C THR A 247 0.44 -11.77 -8.45
N THR A 248 0.01 -10.50 -8.57
CA THR A 248 -1.13 -10.16 -9.42
C THR A 248 -0.79 -9.20 -10.54
N TRP A 249 -0.67 -7.91 -10.28
CA TRP A 249 -0.55 -6.91 -11.34
C TRP A 249 0.79 -6.15 -11.29
N TRP A 250 1.72 -6.56 -12.13
CA TRP A 250 3.01 -5.88 -12.33
C TRP A 250 3.51 -6.07 -13.77
N ASP A 251 4.45 -5.23 -14.20
CA ASP A 251 5.03 -5.28 -15.54
C ASP A 251 6.29 -6.16 -15.61
N ALA A 252 6.86 -6.33 -16.80
CA ALA A 252 8.03 -7.17 -17.01
C ALA A 252 9.31 -6.69 -16.27
N ALA A 253 9.31 -5.47 -15.75
CA ALA A 253 10.39 -4.93 -14.92
C ALA A 253 10.07 -5.01 -13.42
N GLY A 254 8.88 -5.49 -13.04
CA GLY A 254 8.42 -5.62 -11.66
C GLY A 254 7.71 -4.36 -11.10
N TYR A 255 7.38 -3.39 -11.95
CA TYR A 255 6.68 -2.18 -11.52
C TYR A 255 5.17 -2.43 -11.40
N GLU A 256 4.59 -2.04 -10.28
CA GLU A 256 3.16 -1.98 -10.06
C GLU A 256 2.54 -0.70 -10.65
N ALA A 257 1.24 -0.50 -10.53
CA ALA A 257 0.55 0.58 -11.22
C ALA A 257 1.03 1.97 -10.78
N ASP A 258 1.20 2.15 -9.50
CA ASP A 258 1.61 3.41 -8.90
C ASP A 258 3.11 3.67 -9.05
N ASP A 259 3.93 2.64 -8.98
CA ASP A 259 5.36 2.68 -9.28
C ASP A 259 5.66 3.27 -10.65
N LYS A 260 4.88 2.87 -11.66
CA LYS A 260 5.04 3.37 -13.04
C LYS A 260 4.82 4.88 -13.13
N CYS A 261 4.10 5.46 -12.20
CA CYS A 261 3.75 6.87 -12.13
C CYS A 261 4.39 7.59 -10.94
N ALA A 262 5.26 6.91 -10.20
CA ALA A 262 5.90 7.47 -9.03
C ALA A 262 6.63 8.78 -9.36
N TRP A 263 6.40 9.81 -8.55
CA TRP A 263 6.98 11.15 -8.67
C TRP A 263 6.65 11.92 -9.96
N GLN A 264 5.72 11.43 -10.76
CA GLN A 264 5.34 12.03 -12.04
C GLN A 264 3.95 12.65 -11.96
N GLY A 265 3.80 13.89 -12.42
CA GLY A 265 2.50 14.54 -12.51
C GLY A 265 1.76 14.71 -11.17
N LEU A 266 2.47 14.68 -10.05
CA LEU A 266 1.90 14.87 -8.71
C LEU A 266 1.12 16.17 -8.64
N PHE A 267 -0.05 16.17 -8.01
CA PHE A 267 -0.94 17.33 -7.98
C PHE A 267 -1.66 17.50 -6.65
N LEU A 268 -2.15 18.70 -6.40
CA LEU A 268 -3.00 19.01 -5.25
C LEU A 268 -4.45 19.14 -5.68
N SER A 269 -5.34 18.52 -4.93
CA SER A 269 -6.80 18.68 -5.11
C SER A 269 -7.49 18.66 -3.75
N ALA A 270 -8.44 19.56 -3.54
CA ALA A 270 -9.21 19.69 -2.29
C ALA A 270 -8.32 19.76 -1.02
N GLY A 271 -7.08 20.25 -1.13
CA GLY A 271 -6.12 20.35 -0.03
C GLY A 271 -5.28 19.09 0.22
N PHE A 272 -5.51 18.01 -0.51
CA PHE A 272 -4.77 16.75 -0.43
C PHE A 272 -3.74 16.63 -1.55
N GLY A 273 -2.69 15.84 -1.32
CA GLY A 273 -1.71 15.45 -2.31
C GLY A 273 -2.09 14.15 -3.01
N PHE A 274 -1.90 14.11 -4.32
CA PHE A 274 -2.27 12.96 -5.16
C PHE A 274 -1.13 12.56 -6.09
N GLN A 275 -1.11 11.29 -6.43
CA GLN A 275 -0.30 10.71 -7.48
C GLN A 275 -1.21 10.20 -8.62
N PRO A 276 -0.83 10.41 -9.90
CA PRO A 276 -1.44 9.70 -11.02
C PRO A 276 -1.23 8.20 -10.91
N GLU A 277 -2.09 7.43 -11.55
CA GLU A 277 -1.98 5.98 -11.65
C GLU A 277 -1.79 5.54 -13.11
N TYR A 278 -1.05 4.45 -13.31
CA TYR A 278 -0.86 3.90 -14.65
C TYR A 278 -2.14 3.23 -15.18
N SER A 279 -2.46 3.54 -16.41
CA SER A 279 -3.58 2.94 -17.13
C SER A 279 -3.07 2.05 -18.27
N ASN A 280 -3.38 0.76 -18.21
CA ASN A 280 -3.12 -0.17 -19.31
C ASN A 280 -3.85 0.24 -20.60
N SER A 281 -5.04 0.80 -20.47
CA SER A 281 -5.88 1.17 -21.62
C SER A 281 -5.32 2.35 -22.40
N THR A 282 -4.77 3.34 -21.69
CA THR A 282 -4.19 4.54 -22.32
C THR A 282 -2.67 4.47 -22.46
N ARG A 283 -2.02 3.56 -21.72
CA ARG A 283 -0.56 3.39 -21.59
C ARG A 283 0.14 4.66 -21.09
N THR A 284 -0.53 5.38 -20.21
CA THR A 284 -0.03 6.62 -19.61
C THR A 284 -0.42 6.69 -18.14
N CYS A 285 0.26 7.55 -17.39
CA CYS A 285 -0.20 8.00 -16.09
C CYS A 285 -1.44 8.89 -16.24
N VAL A 286 -2.48 8.65 -15.46
CA VAL A 286 -3.77 9.36 -15.51
C VAL A 286 -4.18 9.83 -14.12
N ASN A 287 -4.88 10.98 -14.07
CA ASN A 287 -5.38 11.61 -12.85
C ASN A 287 -6.87 11.31 -12.67
#